data_ffda4f01f47c429d8bf7ffee05d17397
#
_entry.id   ffda4f01f47c429d8bf7ffee05d17397
#
_cell.length_a   1.000
_cell.length_b   1.000
_cell.length_c   1.000
_cell.angle_alpha   90.00
_cell.angle_beta   90.00
_cell.angle_gamma   90.00
#
_symmetry.space_group_name_H-M   'P 1'
#
loop_
_entity.id
_entity.type
_entity.pdbx_description
1 polymer ?
#
loop_
_entity_poly.entity_id
_entity_poly.type
_entity_poly.pdbx_seq_one_letter_code
_entity_poly.pdbx_strand_id
1 'polypeptide(L)'
;RLFTSPPETTRPLTQHRDIVLKHGINTRCFNCHHPTNRDTYVDDWGREIPADQPQLLCAKCHGPVYRDWLKGAHGRTNGYWDEQRGAQRRLKCIQCHDPHQPPFPPMHPAPPPNTLRMGEQRFPEEHSATDPLRIYRRSEAGHASPEEE
;
A
#
# COMPACT_ATOMS: atom_id res chain seq x y z
N ARG A 1 -18.78 6.06 -20.39
CA ARG A 1 -17.79 7.12 -20.67
C ARG A 1 -16.50 6.72 -20.02
N LEU A 2 -15.59 6.17 -20.79
CA LEU A 2 -14.22 5.92 -20.38
C LEU A 2 -13.52 7.27 -20.26
N PHE A 3 -13.28 7.67 -19.00
CA PHE A 3 -12.32 8.70 -18.61
C PHE A 3 -12.26 9.95 -19.50
N THR A 4 -13.13 10.92 -19.29
CA THR A 4 -12.82 12.27 -19.72
C THR A 4 -11.67 12.78 -18.85
N SER A 5 -10.47 12.45 -19.29
CA SER A 5 -9.27 13.00 -18.67
C SER A 5 -9.28 14.50 -18.89
N PRO A 6 -9.13 15.31 -17.83
CA PRO A 6 -8.84 16.71 -18.03
C PRO A 6 -7.58 16.86 -18.90
N PRO A 7 -7.47 17.92 -19.70
CA PRO A 7 -6.34 18.12 -20.58
C PRO A 7 -5.05 18.03 -19.76
N GLU A 8 -4.06 17.41 -20.36
CA GLU A 8 -2.73 17.25 -19.76
C GLU A 8 -2.13 18.62 -19.50
N THR A 9 -2.23 19.08 -18.28
CA THR A 9 -1.57 20.31 -17.88
C THR A 9 -0.10 19.98 -17.67
N THR A 10 0.73 20.36 -18.62
CA THR A 10 2.21 20.28 -18.55
C THR A 10 2.81 21.20 -17.48
N ARG A 11 2.00 21.82 -16.64
CA ARG A 11 2.49 22.63 -15.53
C ARG A 11 3.12 21.74 -14.47
N PRO A 12 4.40 21.96 -14.14
CA PRO A 12 5.00 21.28 -13.01
C PRO A 12 4.21 21.59 -11.74
N LEU A 13 3.94 20.56 -10.94
CA LEU A 13 3.27 20.74 -9.65
C LEU A 13 4.12 21.66 -8.78
N THR A 14 3.51 22.71 -8.23
CA THR A 14 4.14 23.61 -7.26
C THR A 14 4.13 23.03 -5.85
N GLN A 15 3.16 22.13 -5.59
CA GLN A 15 3.00 21.41 -4.34
C GLN A 15 3.04 19.91 -4.63
N HIS A 16 3.29 19.08 -3.61
CA HIS A 16 3.33 17.62 -3.72
C HIS A 16 4.40 17.10 -4.69
N ARG A 17 5.54 17.77 -4.79
CA ARG A 17 6.66 17.38 -5.68
C ARG A 17 7.33 16.08 -5.26
N ASP A 18 7.16 15.69 -4.02
CA ASP A 18 7.67 14.48 -3.37
C ASP A 18 6.80 13.26 -3.64
N ILE A 19 5.56 13.45 -4.14
CA ILE A 19 4.66 12.33 -4.43
C ILE A 19 5.05 11.68 -5.74
N VAL A 20 5.46 10.41 -5.64
CA VAL A 20 5.76 9.56 -6.79
C VAL A 20 4.59 8.63 -7.03
N LEU A 21 3.86 8.83 -8.13
CA LEU A 21 2.73 8.00 -8.50
C LEU A 21 3.20 6.80 -9.33
N LYS A 22 3.14 5.60 -8.74
CA LYS A 22 3.44 4.31 -9.38
C LYS A 22 2.26 3.35 -9.18
N HIS A 23 1.15 3.63 -9.84
CA HIS A 23 -0.09 2.87 -9.67
C HIS A 23 -0.63 2.40 -11.03
N GLY A 24 0.17 1.63 -11.75
CA GLY A 24 -0.21 1.04 -13.04
C GLY A 24 -0.63 2.12 -14.06
N ILE A 25 -1.83 1.98 -14.59
CA ILE A 25 -2.40 2.92 -15.57
C ILE A 25 -2.89 4.24 -14.95
N ASN A 26 -2.94 4.34 -13.62
CA ASN A 26 -3.40 5.53 -12.91
C ASN A 26 -2.25 6.53 -12.77
N THR A 27 -2.04 7.33 -13.79
CA THR A 27 -0.94 8.32 -13.86
C THR A 27 -1.38 9.74 -13.49
N ARG A 28 -2.66 9.93 -13.14
CA ARG A 28 -3.23 11.26 -12.88
C ARG A 28 -3.86 11.34 -11.50
N CYS A 29 -3.61 12.44 -10.81
CA CYS A 29 -4.15 12.70 -9.48
C CYS A 29 -5.69 12.64 -9.44
N PHE A 30 -6.34 13.19 -10.46
CA PHE A 30 -7.80 13.29 -10.57
C PHE A 30 -8.51 12.00 -11.00
N ASN A 31 -7.79 10.91 -11.22
CA ASN A 31 -8.40 9.59 -11.31
C ASN A 31 -8.91 9.11 -9.95
N CYS A 32 -8.35 9.67 -8.89
CA CYS A 32 -8.66 9.30 -7.52
C CYS A 32 -9.16 10.49 -6.68
N HIS A 33 -8.50 11.65 -6.77
CA HIS A 33 -8.87 12.84 -6.01
C HIS A 33 -9.92 13.66 -6.75
N HIS A 34 -10.89 14.19 -6.00
CA HIS A 34 -11.91 15.05 -6.59
C HIS A 34 -11.28 16.40 -7.03
N PRO A 35 -11.59 16.90 -8.23
CA PRO A 35 -10.88 18.04 -8.79
C PRO A 35 -11.13 19.38 -8.06
N THR A 36 -12.28 19.52 -7.44
CA THR A 36 -12.69 20.75 -6.74
C THR A 36 -12.74 20.60 -5.22
N ASN A 37 -13.30 19.48 -4.73
CA ASN A 37 -13.34 19.19 -3.30
C ASN A 37 -12.14 18.31 -2.92
N ARG A 38 -11.08 18.93 -2.37
CA ARG A 38 -9.81 18.27 -2.04
C ARG A 38 -9.91 17.28 -0.89
N ASP A 39 -10.97 17.34 -0.10
CA ASP A 39 -11.21 16.48 1.07
C ASP A 39 -11.98 15.22 0.71
N THR A 40 -12.20 14.96 -0.59
CA THR A 40 -12.91 13.81 -1.09
C THR A 40 -12.18 13.14 -2.25
N TYR A 41 -12.51 11.86 -2.47
CA TYR A 41 -12.16 11.14 -3.68
C TYR A 41 -13.29 11.23 -4.71
N VAL A 42 -13.07 10.68 -5.90
CA VAL A 42 -14.04 10.71 -7.00
C VAL A 42 -14.33 9.31 -7.52
N ASP A 43 -15.60 9.00 -7.77
CA ASP A 43 -16.01 7.79 -8.48
C ASP A 43 -15.94 7.96 -10.02
N ASP A 44 -16.35 6.92 -10.75
CA ASP A 44 -16.29 6.94 -12.22
C ASP A 44 -17.35 7.83 -12.89
N TRP A 45 -18.31 8.32 -12.12
CA TRP A 45 -19.37 9.24 -12.57
C TRP A 45 -19.13 10.67 -12.11
N GLY A 46 -18.01 10.95 -11.42
CA GLY A 46 -17.70 12.28 -10.89
C GLY A 46 -18.35 12.61 -9.56
N ARG A 47 -18.91 11.60 -8.84
CA ARG A 47 -19.50 11.80 -7.52
C ARG A 47 -18.42 11.69 -6.45
N GLU A 48 -18.64 12.40 -5.36
CA GLU A 48 -17.72 12.39 -4.23
C GLU A 48 -17.78 11.09 -3.44
N ILE A 49 -16.60 10.58 -3.09
CA ILE A 49 -16.41 9.50 -2.13
C ILE A 49 -15.76 10.13 -0.89
N PRO A 50 -16.35 9.99 0.30
CA PRO A 50 -15.76 10.52 1.53
C PRO A 50 -14.34 10.03 1.78
N ALA A 51 -13.45 10.92 2.25
CA ALA A 51 -12.05 10.58 2.49
C ALA A 51 -11.86 9.50 3.58
N ASP A 52 -12.83 9.35 4.45
CA ASP A 52 -12.84 8.29 5.47
C ASP A 52 -13.26 6.92 4.94
N GLN A 53 -13.67 6.83 3.66
CA GLN A 53 -14.07 5.61 2.98
C GLN A 53 -13.18 5.25 1.76
N PRO A 54 -11.86 5.22 1.90
CA PRO A 54 -10.92 4.97 0.79
C PRO A 54 -11.11 3.60 0.13
N GLN A 55 -11.68 2.62 0.84
CA GLN A 55 -11.99 1.30 0.29
C GLN A 55 -12.98 1.37 -0.89
N LEU A 56 -13.87 2.35 -0.92
CA LEU A 56 -14.80 2.54 -2.04
C LEU A 56 -14.08 3.05 -3.29
N LEU A 57 -13.07 3.90 -3.11
CA LEU A 57 -12.19 4.32 -4.20
C LEU A 57 -11.43 3.11 -4.78
N CYS A 58 -10.82 2.29 -3.93
CA CYS A 58 -10.06 1.11 -4.35
C CYS A 58 -10.96 0.11 -5.11
N ALA A 59 -12.21 -0.02 -4.67
CA ALA A 59 -13.20 -0.92 -5.27
C ALA A 59 -13.51 -0.62 -6.73
N LYS A 60 -13.27 0.61 -7.22
CA LYS A 60 -13.47 0.98 -8.62
C LYS A 60 -12.72 0.03 -9.58
N CYS A 61 -11.49 -0.32 -9.23
CA CYS A 61 -10.63 -1.17 -10.06
C CYS A 61 -10.33 -2.52 -9.41
N HIS A 62 -10.29 -2.59 -8.08
CA HIS A 62 -9.94 -3.78 -7.31
C HIS A 62 -11.17 -4.51 -6.74
N GLY A 63 -12.22 -4.64 -7.54
CA GLY A 63 -13.49 -5.25 -7.13
C GLY A 63 -13.39 -6.64 -6.50
N PRO A 64 -12.62 -7.60 -7.06
CA PRO A 64 -12.40 -8.90 -6.42
C PRO A 64 -11.78 -8.79 -5.02
N VAL A 65 -10.70 -8.01 -4.89
CA VAL A 65 -10.00 -7.80 -3.61
C VAL A 65 -10.91 -7.08 -2.59
N TYR A 66 -11.72 -6.15 -3.05
CA TYR A 66 -12.70 -5.47 -2.19
C TYR A 66 -13.76 -6.45 -1.65
N ARG A 67 -14.24 -7.40 -2.48
CA ARG A 67 -15.17 -8.46 -2.01
C ARG A 67 -14.52 -9.36 -0.97
N ASP A 68 -13.25 -9.70 -1.17
CA ASP A 68 -12.49 -10.50 -0.19
C ASP A 68 -12.27 -9.72 1.10
N TRP A 69 -12.03 -8.42 1.01
CA TRP A 69 -11.94 -7.54 2.17
C TRP A 69 -13.27 -7.47 2.93
N LEU A 70 -14.39 -7.36 2.25
CA LEU A 70 -15.72 -7.39 2.89
C LEU A 70 -15.98 -8.70 3.66
N LYS A 71 -15.49 -9.81 3.12
CA LYS A 71 -15.65 -11.16 3.72
C LYS A 71 -14.56 -11.48 4.77
N GLY A 72 -13.56 -10.63 4.94
CA GLY A 72 -12.45 -10.86 5.87
C GLY A 72 -11.34 -11.75 5.34
N ALA A 73 -11.39 -12.20 4.08
CA ALA A 73 -10.33 -12.97 3.44
C ALA A 73 -9.12 -12.12 3.05
N HIS A 74 -9.31 -10.81 2.88
CA HIS A 74 -8.25 -9.86 2.64
C HIS A 74 -8.24 -8.77 3.72
N GLY A 75 -7.05 -8.31 4.07
CA GLY A 75 -6.85 -7.29 5.10
C GLY A 75 -6.87 -7.87 6.53
N ARG A 76 -6.54 -7.01 7.48
CA ARG A 76 -6.44 -7.37 8.89
C ARG A 76 -7.61 -6.81 9.68
N THR A 77 -8.15 -7.63 10.57
CA THR A 77 -9.11 -7.21 11.60
C THR A 77 -8.39 -7.16 12.95
N ASN A 78 -8.49 -6.03 13.62
CA ASN A 78 -8.03 -5.85 14.99
C ASN A 78 -9.22 -5.89 15.94
N GLY A 79 -8.96 -6.20 17.23
CA GLY A 79 -9.97 -6.29 18.26
C GLY A 79 -10.19 -7.73 18.72
N TYR A 80 -11.37 -8.00 19.24
CA TYR A 80 -11.71 -9.32 19.75
C TYR A 80 -12.04 -10.27 18.61
N TRP A 81 -11.59 -11.53 18.72
CA TRP A 81 -11.99 -12.60 17.79
C TRP A 81 -13.48 -12.93 17.90
N ASP A 82 -14.06 -12.72 19.08
CA ASP A 82 -15.47 -12.93 19.41
C ASP A 82 -16.15 -11.55 19.51
N GLU A 83 -17.07 -11.28 18.60
CA GLU A 83 -17.81 -10.01 18.54
C GLU A 83 -18.65 -9.74 19.79
N GLN A 84 -19.04 -10.78 20.52
CA GLN A 84 -19.79 -10.64 21.77
C GLN A 84 -18.92 -10.10 22.92
N ARG A 85 -17.61 -10.25 22.83
CA ARG A 85 -16.67 -9.79 23.85
C ARG A 85 -16.19 -8.36 23.65
N GLY A 86 -16.31 -7.84 22.45
CA GLY A 86 -15.88 -6.47 22.17
C GLY A 86 -15.83 -6.14 20.69
N ALA A 87 -15.57 -4.89 20.40
CA ALA A 87 -15.57 -4.37 19.05
C ALA A 87 -14.43 -4.95 18.20
N GLN A 88 -14.75 -5.22 16.95
CA GLN A 88 -13.81 -5.52 15.89
C GLN A 88 -13.63 -4.32 14.98
N ARG A 89 -12.42 -4.10 14.51
CA ARG A 89 -12.09 -3.05 13.55
C ARG A 89 -11.29 -3.63 12.39
N ARG A 90 -11.87 -3.63 11.22
CA ARG A 90 -11.16 -3.98 10.00
C ARG A 90 -10.33 -2.80 9.52
N LEU A 91 -9.06 -3.04 9.21
CA LEU A 91 -8.18 -2.01 8.67
C LEU A 91 -8.58 -1.67 7.24
N LYS A 92 -8.53 -0.39 6.92
CA LYS A 92 -8.79 0.12 5.56
C LYS A 92 -7.57 -0.15 4.67
N CYS A 93 -7.78 -0.17 3.35
CA CYS A 93 -6.73 -0.46 2.38
C CYS A 93 -5.47 0.40 2.57
N ILE A 94 -5.66 1.71 2.77
CA ILE A 94 -4.57 2.68 2.95
C ILE A 94 -3.80 2.56 4.27
N GLN A 95 -4.26 1.74 5.20
CA GLN A 95 -3.53 1.49 6.45
C GLN A 95 -2.42 0.44 6.29
N CYS A 96 -2.40 -0.24 5.14
CA CYS A 96 -1.39 -1.22 4.78
C CYS A 96 -0.73 -0.89 3.43
N HIS A 97 -1.49 -0.33 2.48
CA HIS A 97 -1.01 0.01 1.14
C HIS A 97 -0.82 1.53 1.01
N ASP A 98 0.32 1.95 0.46
CA ASP A 98 0.47 3.32 -0.01
C ASP A 98 -0.39 3.49 -1.27
N PRO A 99 -1.38 4.40 -1.29
CA PRO A 99 -2.26 4.55 -2.45
C PRO A 99 -1.53 5.04 -3.70
N HIS A 100 -0.38 5.67 -3.57
CA HIS A 100 0.43 6.15 -4.69
C HIS A 100 1.39 5.07 -5.22
N GLN A 101 1.79 4.11 -4.35
CA GLN A 101 2.67 2.99 -4.68
C GLN A 101 2.19 1.70 -4.00
N PRO A 102 1.02 1.16 -4.38
CA PRO A 102 0.33 0.12 -3.60
C PRO A 102 1.01 -1.26 -3.54
N PRO A 103 1.91 -1.67 -4.46
CA PRO A 103 2.54 -2.97 -4.35
C PRO A 103 3.45 -3.06 -3.13
N PHE A 104 3.32 -4.14 -2.37
CA PHE A 104 4.33 -4.49 -1.38
C PHE A 104 5.62 -4.94 -2.06
N PRO A 105 6.78 -4.62 -1.48
CA PRO A 105 8.02 -5.24 -1.92
C PRO A 105 7.95 -6.76 -1.70
N PRO A 106 8.64 -7.55 -2.54
CA PRO A 106 8.72 -9.00 -2.34
C PRO A 106 9.30 -9.30 -0.96
N MET A 107 8.58 -10.13 -0.20
CA MET A 107 9.05 -10.61 1.10
C MET A 107 9.56 -12.04 0.94
N HIS A 108 10.75 -12.31 1.47
CA HIS A 108 11.22 -13.68 1.59
C HIS A 108 10.53 -14.36 2.78
N PRO A 109 10.15 -15.63 2.65
CA PRO A 109 9.60 -16.38 3.77
C PRO A 109 10.56 -16.35 4.96
N ALA A 110 10.03 -16.16 6.14
CA ALA A 110 10.83 -16.36 7.36
C ALA A 110 11.28 -17.82 7.45
N PRO A 111 12.48 -18.09 8.00
CA PRO A 111 12.90 -19.45 8.24
C PRO A 111 11.93 -20.15 9.20
N PRO A 112 11.76 -21.47 9.09
CA PRO A 112 10.92 -22.21 10.02
C PRO A 112 11.44 -22.04 11.45
N PRO A 113 10.55 -22.09 12.45
CA PRO A 113 10.96 -21.98 13.84
C PRO A 113 11.89 -23.15 14.21
N ASN A 114 12.94 -22.86 14.99
CA ASN A 114 13.76 -23.89 15.59
C ASN A 114 12.92 -24.67 16.59
N THR A 115 12.70 -25.95 16.34
CA THR A 115 12.01 -26.81 17.28
C THR A 115 13.02 -27.58 18.12
N LEU A 116 12.73 -27.76 19.40
CA LEU A 116 13.59 -28.51 20.33
C LEU A 116 13.87 -29.96 19.91
N ARG A 117 13.05 -30.51 18.99
CA ARG A 117 13.17 -31.89 18.49
C ARG A 117 14.10 -32.04 17.28
N MET A 118 14.47 -30.96 16.60
CA MET A 118 15.23 -31.04 15.34
C MET A 118 16.73 -30.77 15.53
N GLY A 119 17.20 -30.60 16.78
CA GLY A 119 18.56 -30.18 17.04
C GLY A 119 18.85 -28.76 16.52
N GLU A 120 20.06 -28.31 16.76
CA GLU A 120 20.53 -27.04 16.23
C GLU A 120 20.71 -27.16 14.71
N GLN A 121 19.69 -26.73 13.95
CA GLN A 121 19.83 -26.61 12.50
C GLN A 121 20.79 -25.45 12.24
N ARG A 122 22.04 -25.76 12.00
CA ARG A 122 22.98 -24.80 11.41
C ARG A 122 22.53 -24.56 9.97
N PHE A 123 21.77 -23.49 9.76
CA PHE A 123 21.54 -23.03 8.41
C PHE A 123 22.89 -22.60 7.83
N PRO A 124 23.21 -23.02 6.59
CA PRO A 124 24.40 -22.53 5.92
C PRO A 124 24.44 -21.02 5.93
N GLU A 125 25.61 -20.42 6.06
CA GLU A 125 25.78 -18.94 6.10
C GLU A 125 25.16 -18.22 4.90
N GLU A 126 24.89 -18.93 3.81
CA GLU A 126 24.15 -18.42 2.64
C GLU A 126 22.74 -17.91 2.97
N HIS A 127 22.10 -18.42 4.04
CA HIS A 127 20.80 -17.88 4.47
C HIS A 127 20.90 -16.50 5.14
N SER A 128 22.08 -16.10 5.57
CA SER A 128 22.28 -14.73 6.08
C SER A 128 22.15 -13.67 4.96
N ALA A 129 22.29 -14.09 3.70
CA ALA A 129 22.06 -13.21 2.54
C ALA A 129 20.58 -12.92 2.27
N THR A 130 19.67 -13.67 2.88
CA THR A 130 18.22 -13.58 2.70
C THR A 130 17.49 -12.95 3.88
N ASP A 131 18.22 -12.32 4.82
CA ASP A 131 17.59 -11.51 5.86
C ASP A 131 16.77 -10.39 5.20
N PRO A 132 15.43 -10.41 5.30
CA PRO A 132 14.58 -9.41 4.68
C PRO A 132 14.89 -8.00 5.18
N LEU A 133 15.42 -7.84 6.39
CA LEU A 133 15.84 -6.56 6.93
C LEU A 133 17.15 -6.05 6.32
N ARG A 134 17.99 -6.94 5.77
CA ARG A 134 19.24 -6.55 5.11
C ARG A 134 19.01 -5.83 3.80
N ILE A 135 17.93 -6.16 3.09
CA ILE A 135 17.54 -5.47 1.85
C ILE A 135 17.16 -4.02 2.17
N TYR A 136 16.46 -3.78 3.27
CA TYR A 136 16.13 -2.43 3.74
C TYR A 136 17.36 -1.65 4.18
N ARG A 137 18.30 -2.25 4.90
CA ARG A 137 19.54 -1.55 5.34
C ARG A 137 20.46 -1.18 4.19
N ARG A 138 20.41 -1.88 3.08
CA ARG A 138 21.25 -1.58 1.90
C ARG A 138 20.75 -0.38 1.09
N SER A 139 19.46 -0.08 1.15
CA SER A 139 18.87 1.10 0.52
C SER A 139 19.20 2.40 1.29
N GLU A 140 19.45 2.32 2.58
CA GLU A 140 19.82 3.48 3.40
C GLU A 140 21.32 3.86 3.24
N ALA A 141 22.17 2.90 2.93
CA ALA A 141 23.62 3.13 2.74
C ALA A 141 23.97 3.81 1.39
N GLY A 142 22.99 3.97 0.49
CA GLY A 142 23.17 4.57 -0.83
C GLY A 142 23.00 6.09 -0.89
N HIS A 143 22.76 6.76 0.23
CA HIS A 143 22.63 8.22 0.33
C HIS A 143 23.78 8.84 1.12
N ALA A 144 25.02 8.43 0.81
CA ALA A 144 26.16 9.25 1.16
C ALA A 144 26.21 10.42 0.16
N SER A 145 25.96 11.62 0.65
CA SER A 145 26.13 12.88 -0.07
C SER A 145 27.57 12.98 -0.57
N PRO A 146 27.83 13.48 -1.79
CA PRO A 146 29.18 13.82 -2.18
C PRO A 146 29.66 14.99 -1.31
N GLU A 147 30.74 14.76 -0.58
CA GLU A 147 31.46 15.81 0.10
C GLU A 147 32.04 16.78 -0.96
N GLU A 148 31.77 18.05 -0.76
CA GLU A 148 32.33 19.15 -1.53
C GLU A 148 33.88 19.20 -1.32
N GLU A 149 34.60 19.16 -2.41
CA GLU A 149 35.94 19.76 -2.55
C GLU A 149 35.88 20.99 -3.46
#